data_391440bd5e998665ab9cca0de2b21742
#
_entry.id   391440bd5e998665ab9cca0de2b21742
#
_cell.length_a   1.000
_cell.length_b   1.000
_cell.length_c   1.000
_cell.angle_alpha   90.00
_cell.angle_beta   90.00
_cell.angle_gamma   90.00
#
_symmetry.space_group_name_H-M   'P 1'
#
loop_
_entity.id
_entity.type
_entity.pdbx_description
1 polymer ?
#
loop_
_entity_poly.entity_id
_entity_poly.type
_entity_poly.pdbx_seq_one_letter_code
_entity_poly.pdbx_strand_id
1 'polypeptide(L)'
;MIDLNYLKLINDNFGHDKGNIAIKKICNIVCVTFKHSPVFRIGGDEFVVILENEDYDNIHTLIKQFRDTLNDISKDETLEPWEKVSAAIGWTMFDKQTDLGVQNVFKRADNLMYEDKKNMKATIN
;
A
#
# COMPACT_ATOMS: atom_id res chain seq x y z
N MET A 1 3.68 -4.05 -3.97
CA MET A 1 2.71 -4.68 -3.05
C MET A 1 2.31 -3.70 -1.97
N ILE A 2 1.03 -3.49 -1.83
CA ILE A 2 0.45 -2.59 -0.84
C ILE A 2 -0.68 -3.32 -0.12
N ASP A 3 -0.69 -3.26 1.21
CA ASP A 3 -1.69 -3.94 2.04
C ASP A 3 -2.29 -2.92 3.02
N LEU A 4 -3.60 -2.69 2.90
CA LEU A 4 -4.35 -1.80 3.80
C LEU A 4 -4.37 -2.40 5.21
N ASN A 5 -3.94 -1.61 6.20
CA ASN A 5 -3.92 -2.04 7.59
C ASN A 5 -5.31 -1.92 8.23
N TYR A 6 -5.62 -2.84 9.15
CA TYR A 6 -6.79 -2.77 10.04
C TYR A 6 -8.16 -2.83 9.35
N LEU A 7 -8.25 -3.34 8.11
CA LEU A 7 -9.55 -3.43 7.43
C LEU A 7 -10.55 -4.28 8.22
N LYS A 8 -10.10 -5.41 8.77
CA LYS A 8 -10.96 -6.26 9.58
C LYS A 8 -11.49 -5.50 10.80
N LEU A 9 -10.63 -4.75 11.47
CA LEU A 9 -11.01 -3.95 12.65
C LEU A 9 -12.05 -2.87 12.28
N ILE A 10 -11.87 -2.21 11.13
CA ILE A 10 -12.81 -1.22 10.62
C ILE A 10 -14.17 -1.89 10.34
N ASN A 11 -14.17 -3.03 9.65
CA ASN A 11 -15.39 -3.77 9.35
C ASN A 11 -16.11 -4.21 10.63
N ASP A 12 -15.38 -4.74 11.59
CA ASP A 12 -15.95 -5.24 12.85
C ASP A 12 -16.53 -4.12 13.71
N ASN A 13 -15.87 -2.96 13.76
CA ASN A 13 -16.28 -1.84 14.62
C ASN A 13 -17.27 -0.88 13.96
N PHE A 14 -17.20 -0.70 12.64
CA PHE A 14 -17.96 0.33 11.93
C PHE A 14 -18.79 -0.20 10.76
N GLY A 15 -18.66 -1.48 10.43
CA GLY A 15 -19.41 -2.13 9.35
C GLY A 15 -18.67 -2.09 8.00
N HIS A 16 -19.13 -2.97 7.10
CA HIS A 16 -18.51 -3.12 5.76
C HIS A 16 -18.63 -1.86 4.90
N ASP A 17 -19.65 -1.03 5.10
CA ASP A 17 -19.79 0.24 4.38
C ASP A 17 -18.60 1.17 4.67
N LYS A 18 -18.18 1.23 5.92
CA LYS A 18 -17.02 2.04 6.31
C LYS A 18 -15.70 1.41 5.86
N GLY A 19 -15.62 0.07 5.89
CA GLY A 19 -14.49 -0.65 5.30
C GLY A 19 -14.35 -0.36 3.82
N ASN A 20 -15.45 -0.31 3.08
CA ASN A 20 -15.44 0.04 1.66
C ASN A 20 -14.95 1.47 1.41
N ILE A 21 -15.29 2.42 2.28
CA ILE A 21 -14.78 3.79 2.23
C ILE A 21 -13.26 3.78 2.40
N ALA A 22 -12.73 3.03 3.36
CA ALA A 22 -11.29 2.88 3.58
C ALA A 22 -10.59 2.30 2.36
N ILE A 23 -11.15 1.24 1.75
CA ILE A 23 -10.61 0.61 0.54
C ILE A 23 -10.56 1.61 -0.62
N LYS A 24 -11.64 2.35 -0.86
CA LYS A 24 -11.70 3.36 -1.92
C LYS A 24 -10.68 4.47 -1.70
N LYS A 25 -10.52 4.90 -0.46
CA LYS A 25 -9.56 5.95 -0.13
C LYS A 25 -8.12 5.51 -0.42
N ILE A 26 -7.72 4.32 0.04
CA ILE A 26 -6.36 3.83 -0.23
C ILE A 26 -6.15 3.56 -1.72
N CYS A 27 -7.15 3.03 -2.41
CA CYS A 27 -7.10 2.82 -3.86
C CYS A 27 -6.84 4.14 -4.60
N ASN A 28 -7.55 5.20 -4.23
CA ASN A 28 -7.36 6.51 -4.83
C ASN A 28 -5.95 7.06 -4.58
N ILE A 29 -5.44 6.92 -3.37
CA ILE A 29 -4.08 7.36 -3.02
C ILE A 29 -3.04 6.61 -3.87
N VAL A 30 -3.19 5.29 -3.99
CA VAL A 30 -2.30 4.46 -4.82
C VAL A 30 -2.35 4.88 -6.28
N CYS A 31 -3.55 5.06 -6.84
CA CYS A 31 -3.72 5.43 -8.24
C CYS A 31 -3.16 6.83 -8.55
N VAL A 32 -3.31 7.78 -7.63
CA VAL A 32 -2.77 9.14 -7.80
C VAL A 32 -1.25 9.14 -7.69
N THR A 33 -0.71 8.38 -6.73
CA THR A 33 0.74 8.29 -6.52
C THR A 33 1.44 7.63 -7.72
N PHE A 34 0.91 6.49 -8.17
CA PHE A 34 1.49 5.69 -9.26
C PHE A 34 0.67 5.84 -10.55
N LYS A 35 0.45 7.08 -10.96
CA LYS A 35 -0.49 7.44 -12.03
C LYS A 35 -0.11 6.95 -13.42
N HIS A 36 1.14 6.55 -13.64
CA HIS A 36 1.62 6.03 -14.92
C HIS A 36 1.74 4.51 -14.95
N SER A 37 1.25 3.83 -13.92
CA SER A 37 1.39 2.39 -13.73
C SER A 37 0.04 1.73 -13.53
N PRO A 38 -0.16 0.51 -14.06
CA PRO A 38 -1.38 -0.23 -13.76
C PRO A 38 -1.44 -0.66 -12.30
N VAL A 39 -2.64 -0.53 -11.72
CA VAL A 39 -2.93 -0.87 -10.33
C VAL A 39 -4.00 -1.95 -10.31
N PHE A 40 -3.77 -3.01 -9.56
CA PHE A 40 -4.69 -4.15 -9.43
C PHE A 40 -5.02 -4.38 -7.95
N ARG A 41 -6.29 -4.60 -7.68
CA ARG A 41 -6.72 -5.11 -6.37
C ARG A 41 -6.76 -6.63 -6.46
N ILE A 42 -5.92 -7.32 -5.67
CA ILE A 42 -5.77 -8.78 -5.75
C ILE A 42 -6.40 -9.53 -4.59
N GLY A 43 -6.83 -8.82 -3.57
CA GLY A 43 -7.49 -9.38 -2.40
C GLY A 43 -8.40 -8.34 -1.77
N GLY A 44 -8.93 -8.63 -0.59
CA GLY A 44 -9.80 -7.70 0.12
C GLY A 44 -9.10 -6.37 0.41
N ASP A 45 -7.87 -6.46 0.87
CA ASP A 45 -7.07 -5.34 1.36
C ASP A 45 -5.72 -5.18 0.65
N GLU A 46 -5.48 -5.93 -0.43
CA GLU A 46 -4.19 -5.96 -1.12
C GLU A 46 -4.26 -5.37 -2.52
N PHE A 47 -3.23 -4.59 -2.86
CA PHE A 47 -3.05 -3.96 -4.18
C PHE A 47 -1.67 -4.27 -4.72
N VAL A 48 -1.59 -4.44 -6.04
CA VAL A 48 -0.35 -4.58 -6.78
C VAL A 48 -0.23 -3.44 -7.78
N VAL A 49 0.92 -2.81 -7.81
CA VAL A 49 1.28 -1.81 -8.83
C VAL A 49 2.42 -2.38 -9.64
N ILE A 50 2.26 -2.42 -10.96
CA ILE A 50 3.33 -2.80 -11.88
C ILE A 50 3.97 -1.51 -12.38
N LEU A 51 5.14 -1.20 -11.85
CA LEU A 51 5.82 0.06 -12.14
C LEU A 51 6.23 0.15 -13.60
N GLU A 52 5.83 1.22 -14.26
CA GLU A 52 6.13 1.49 -15.66
C GLU A 52 6.59 2.92 -15.85
N ASN A 53 7.41 3.14 -16.88
CA ASN A 53 7.80 4.48 -17.36
C ASN A 53 8.36 5.36 -16.23
N GLU A 54 7.81 6.55 -16.06
CA GLU A 54 8.25 7.53 -15.06
C GLU A 54 8.13 7.01 -13.63
N ASP A 55 7.13 6.18 -13.33
CA ASP A 55 6.94 5.61 -12.00
C ASP A 55 8.07 4.64 -11.64
N TYR A 56 8.53 3.86 -12.62
CA TYR A 56 9.69 2.99 -12.46
C TYR A 56 10.95 3.81 -12.17
N ASP A 57 11.18 4.87 -12.94
CA ASP A 57 12.38 5.70 -12.81
C ASP A 57 12.40 6.50 -11.50
N ASN A 58 11.22 6.85 -10.97
CA ASN A 58 11.07 7.71 -9.79
C ASN A 58 10.57 6.97 -8.54
N ILE A 59 10.78 5.66 -8.48
CA ILE A 59 10.19 4.83 -7.41
C ILE A 59 10.50 5.34 -6.00
N HIS A 60 11.72 5.76 -5.71
CA HIS A 60 12.07 6.23 -4.38
C HIS A 60 11.30 7.49 -3.99
N THR A 61 11.12 8.41 -4.91
CA THR A 61 10.33 9.63 -4.70
C THR A 61 8.85 9.30 -4.48
N LEU A 62 8.31 8.36 -5.27
CA LEU A 62 6.91 7.96 -5.16
C LEU A 62 6.62 7.22 -3.86
N ILE A 63 7.52 6.37 -3.41
CA ILE A 63 7.39 5.69 -2.11
C ILE A 63 7.37 6.72 -0.98
N LYS A 64 8.25 7.70 -1.05
CA LYS A 64 8.26 8.79 -0.06
C LYS A 64 6.96 9.57 -0.06
N GLN A 65 6.45 9.94 -1.24
CA GLN A 65 5.17 10.65 -1.38
C GLN A 65 4.02 9.82 -0.80
N PHE A 66 3.99 8.54 -1.07
CA PHE A 66 2.99 7.63 -0.54
C PHE A 66 3.02 7.59 0.98
N ARG A 67 4.20 7.41 1.58
CA ARG A 67 4.37 7.38 3.03
C ARG A 67 4.03 8.72 3.68
N ASP A 68 4.44 9.83 3.06
CA ASP A 68 4.14 11.19 3.56
C ASP A 68 2.62 11.44 3.54
N THR A 69 1.93 11.04 2.48
CA THR A 69 0.47 11.16 2.37
C THR A 69 -0.23 10.41 3.51
N LEU A 70 0.17 9.16 3.76
CA LEU A 70 -0.41 8.36 4.84
C LEU A 70 -0.09 8.94 6.22
N ASN A 71 1.11 9.48 6.39
CA ASN A 71 1.51 10.13 7.63
C ASN A 71 0.68 11.38 7.91
N ASP A 72 0.44 12.20 6.90
CA ASP A 72 -0.41 13.39 7.02
C ASP A 72 -1.85 13.01 7.39
N ILE A 73 -2.38 11.95 6.77
CA ILE A 73 -3.70 11.42 7.08
C ILE A 73 -3.77 10.97 8.54
N SER A 74 -2.74 10.31 9.05
CA SER A 74 -2.71 9.82 10.44
C SER A 74 -2.75 10.94 11.47
N LYS A 75 -2.28 12.12 11.10
CA LYS A 75 -2.23 13.31 11.96
C LYS A 75 -3.46 14.22 11.84
N ASP A 76 -4.32 13.97 10.89
CA ASP A 76 -5.49 14.80 10.61
C ASP A 76 -6.62 14.45 11.59
N GLU A 77 -6.81 15.26 12.61
CA GLU A 77 -7.81 15.05 13.65
C GLU A 77 -9.25 15.29 13.17
N THR A 78 -9.42 15.88 11.98
CA THR A 78 -10.76 16.12 11.41
C THR A 78 -11.36 14.87 10.76
N LEU A 79 -10.54 13.85 10.52
CA LEU A 79 -10.98 12.62 9.85
C LEU A 79 -11.61 11.62 10.83
N GLU A 80 -12.60 10.89 10.32
CA GLU A 80 -13.19 9.77 11.03
C GLU A 80 -12.20 8.59 11.09
N PRO A 81 -12.36 7.65 12.07
CA PRO A 81 -11.43 6.52 12.20
C PRO A 81 -11.23 5.71 10.92
N TRP A 82 -12.30 5.48 10.15
CA TRP A 82 -12.23 4.73 8.88
C TRP A 82 -11.62 5.53 7.74
N GLU A 83 -11.46 6.82 7.89
CA GLU A 83 -10.78 7.68 6.93
C GLU A 83 -9.28 7.80 7.17
N LYS A 84 -8.83 7.46 8.38
CA LYS A 84 -7.40 7.45 8.74
C LYS A 84 -6.74 6.18 8.25
N VAL A 85 -6.73 5.98 6.93
CA VAL A 85 -6.18 4.78 6.32
C VAL A 85 -4.67 4.71 6.51
N SER A 86 -4.19 3.49 6.72
CA SER A 86 -2.76 3.21 6.75
C SER A 86 -2.49 1.93 5.96
N ALA A 87 -1.30 1.80 5.42
CA ALA A 87 -0.95 0.68 4.58
C ALA A 87 0.53 0.34 4.68
N ALA A 88 0.84 -0.94 4.59
CA ALA A 88 2.20 -1.42 4.43
C ALA A 88 2.54 -1.48 2.95
N ILE A 89 3.79 -1.22 2.61
CA ILE A 89 4.27 -1.23 1.23
C ILE A 89 5.61 -1.95 1.13
N GLY A 90 5.73 -2.81 0.12
CA GLY A 90 6.98 -3.44 -0.26
C GLY A 90 7.15 -3.35 -1.77
N TRP A 91 8.36 -3.08 -2.22
CA TRP A 91 8.65 -2.92 -3.63
C TRP A 91 10.05 -3.47 -3.95
N THR A 92 10.22 -3.90 -5.20
CA THR A 92 11.49 -4.41 -5.68
C THR A 92 11.53 -4.32 -7.20
N MET A 93 12.73 -4.45 -7.76
CA MET A 93 12.98 -4.43 -9.20
C MET A 93 13.29 -5.84 -9.70
N PHE A 94 12.96 -6.10 -10.97
CA PHE A 94 13.35 -7.35 -11.62
C PHE A 94 14.89 -7.42 -11.70
N ASP A 95 15.46 -8.54 -11.24
CA ASP A 95 16.89 -8.80 -11.29
C ASP A 95 17.14 -10.01 -12.20
N LYS A 96 17.75 -9.77 -13.36
CA LYS A 96 18.04 -10.80 -14.36
C LYS A 96 18.89 -11.95 -13.81
N GLN A 97 19.73 -11.68 -12.80
CA GLN A 97 20.63 -12.69 -12.23
C GLN A 97 19.94 -13.64 -11.27
N THR A 98 18.93 -13.17 -10.53
CA THR A 98 18.28 -13.92 -9.47
C THR A 98 16.84 -14.31 -9.77
N ASP A 99 16.13 -13.54 -10.63
CA ASP A 99 14.73 -13.75 -10.91
C ASP A 99 14.53 -14.56 -12.20
N LEU A 100 13.82 -15.67 -12.10
CA LEU A 100 13.46 -16.50 -13.26
C LEU A 100 12.22 -15.96 -13.96
N GLY A 101 11.40 -15.17 -13.29
CA GLY A 101 10.19 -14.59 -13.83
C GLY A 101 9.52 -13.63 -12.86
N VAL A 102 8.34 -13.13 -13.24
CA VAL A 102 7.56 -12.16 -12.46
C VAL A 102 7.18 -12.69 -11.07
N GLN A 103 7.03 -14.00 -10.94
CA GLN A 103 6.68 -14.63 -9.67
C GLN A 103 7.74 -14.41 -8.60
N ASN A 104 9.01 -14.42 -8.97
CA ASN A 104 10.12 -14.16 -8.04
C ASN A 104 10.10 -12.70 -7.57
N VAL A 105 9.84 -11.77 -8.47
CA VAL A 105 9.72 -10.34 -8.16
C VAL A 105 8.55 -10.12 -7.20
N PHE A 106 7.41 -10.70 -7.51
CA PHE A 106 6.20 -10.63 -6.68
C PHE A 106 6.48 -11.12 -5.26
N LYS A 107 7.12 -12.28 -5.14
CA LYS A 107 7.43 -12.88 -3.83
C LYS A 107 8.36 -11.99 -2.99
N ARG A 108 9.38 -11.40 -3.62
CA ARG A 108 10.28 -10.48 -2.92
C ARG A 108 9.58 -9.21 -2.46
N ALA A 109 8.73 -8.64 -3.31
CA ALA A 109 7.94 -7.45 -2.95
C ALA A 109 6.97 -7.77 -1.82
N ASP A 110 6.32 -8.92 -1.86
CA ASP A 110 5.40 -9.38 -0.82
C ASP A 110 6.11 -9.56 0.53
N ASN A 111 7.30 -10.16 0.52
CA ASN A 111 8.11 -10.31 1.74
C ASN A 111 8.50 -8.95 2.32
N LEU A 112 8.88 -8.00 1.48
CA LEU A 112 9.23 -6.64 1.91
C LEU A 112 8.02 -5.90 2.49
N MET A 113 6.86 -6.07 1.90
CA MET A 113 5.61 -5.51 2.42
C MET A 113 5.28 -6.10 3.80
N TYR A 114 5.48 -7.40 3.96
CA TYR A 114 5.25 -8.09 5.22
C TYR A 114 6.20 -7.59 6.31
N GLU A 115 7.48 -7.34 5.98
CA GLU A 115 8.45 -6.73 6.89
C GLU A 115 8.04 -5.31 7.28
N ASP A 116 7.57 -4.52 6.31
CA ASP A 116 7.07 -3.17 6.58
C ASP A 116 5.88 -3.21 7.55
N LYS A 117 4.98 -4.17 7.37
CA LYS A 117 3.83 -4.37 8.25
C LYS A 117 4.26 -4.68 9.68
N LYS A 118 5.26 -5.54 9.86
CA LYS A 118 5.83 -5.83 11.17
C LYS A 118 6.44 -4.60 11.84
N ASN A 119 7.19 -3.82 11.07
CA ASN A 119 7.82 -2.60 11.57
C ASN A 119 6.78 -1.57 12.01
N MET A 120 5.68 -1.43 11.27
CA MET A 120 4.58 -0.54 11.63
C MET A 120 3.94 -0.96 12.96
N LYS A 121 3.70 -2.26 13.17
CA LYS A 121 3.16 -2.77 14.44
C LYS A 121 4.10 -2.53 15.61
N ALA A 122 5.39 -2.73 15.42
CA ALA A 122 6.40 -2.49 16.46
C ALA A 122 6.47 -1.02 16.86
N THR A 123 6.25 -0.09 15.92
CA THR A 123 6.26 1.35 16.17
C THR A 123 5.04 1.81 16.99
N ILE A 124 3.89 1.16 16.82
CA ILE A 124 2.66 1.49 17.53
C ILE A 124 2.72 1.06 19.00
N ASN A 125 3.47 0.04 19.30
CA ASN A 125 3.65 -0.48 20.65
C ASN A 125 4.75 0.30 21.41
#